data_259fb346115061dddd2b9d6b04478066
#
_entry.id   259fb346115061dddd2b9d6b04478066
#
_cell.length_a   1.000
_cell.length_b   1.000
_cell.length_c   1.000
_cell.angle_alpha   90.00
_cell.angle_beta   90.00
_cell.angle_gamma   90.00
#
_symmetry.space_group_name_H-M   'P 1'
#
loop_
_entity.id
_entity.type
_entity.pdbx_description
1 polymer ?
#
loop_
_entity_poly.entity_id
_entity_poly.type
_entity_poly.pdbx_seq_one_letter_code
_entity_poly.pdbx_strand_id
1 'polypeptide(L)'
;MVILRVLNNNVVLVRDEIGREAILTGRGLGFQRRAGQDVDASLIARRYIPVDNAESVAEVIAGIPLERLTLIERVFRRAARELGTGVPSSTIVAVVDHVNQAMERVRQGLVMDYPLRAEAAHLHPEELRLAEAMVEQLNAAQEVQLPAGE
;
A
#
# COMPACT_ATOMS: atom_id res chain seq x y z
N MET A 1 11.47 -17.59 -9.62
CA MET A 1 10.07 -17.14 -9.38
C MET A 1 9.36 -17.02 -10.71
N VAL A 2 8.24 -17.68 -10.86
CA VAL A 2 7.48 -17.74 -12.13
C VAL A 2 6.25 -16.84 -12.06
N ILE A 3 6.02 -16.04 -13.10
CA ILE A 3 4.86 -15.17 -13.23
C ILE A 3 3.61 -16.03 -13.45
N LEU A 4 2.62 -15.87 -12.57
CA LEU A 4 1.29 -16.46 -12.73
C LEU A 4 0.37 -15.53 -13.53
N ARG A 5 0.41 -14.23 -13.22
CA ARG A 5 -0.41 -13.21 -13.89
C ARG A 5 0.34 -11.87 -13.92
N VAL A 6 0.26 -11.18 -15.04
CA VAL A 6 0.69 -9.79 -15.16
C VAL A 6 -0.54 -8.91 -14.97
N LEU A 7 -0.54 -8.08 -13.92
CA LEU A 7 -1.66 -7.19 -13.59
C LEU A 7 -1.55 -5.87 -14.39
N ASN A 8 -0.34 -5.31 -14.41
CA ASN A 8 0.02 -4.14 -15.20
C ASN A 8 1.55 -4.09 -15.42
N ASN A 9 2.06 -3.00 -15.99
CA ASN A 9 3.49 -2.87 -16.28
C ASN A 9 4.40 -2.91 -15.03
N ASN A 10 3.85 -2.74 -13.84
CA ASN A 10 4.60 -2.59 -12.59
C ASN A 10 4.26 -3.64 -11.54
N VAL A 11 3.21 -4.43 -11.74
CA VAL A 11 2.67 -5.39 -10.76
C VAL A 11 2.47 -6.75 -11.40
N VAL A 12 3.04 -7.77 -10.78
CA VAL A 12 2.89 -9.18 -11.20
C VAL A 12 2.55 -10.05 -10.00
N LEU A 13 1.68 -11.04 -10.21
CA LEU A 13 1.45 -12.15 -9.30
C LEU A 13 2.40 -13.28 -9.70
N VAL A 14 3.13 -13.82 -8.74
CA VAL A 14 4.13 -14.85 -8.98
C VAL A 14 3.97 -16.03 -8.02
N ARG A 15 4.59 -17.17 -8.40
CA ARG A 15 4.83 -18.30 -7.50
C ARG A 15 6.31 -18.42 -7.24
N ASP A 16 6.69 -18.51 -5.96
CA ASP A 16 8.08 -18.68 -5.56
C ASP A 16 8.54 -20.16 -5.68
N GLU A 17 9.81 -20.42 -5.38
CA GLU A 17 10.43 -21.74 -5.51
C GLU A 17 9.87 -22.78 -4.55
N ILE A 18 9.22 -22.34 -3.47
CA ILE A 18 8.57 -23.20 -2.49
C ILE A 18 7.04 -23.26 -2.68
N GLY A 19 6.54 -22.79 -3.81
CA GLY A 19 5.15 -22.87 -4.22
C GLY A 19 4.22 -21.81 -3.67
N ARG A 20 4.71 -20.79 -2.94
CA ARG A 20 3.89 -19.73 -2.36
C ARG A 20 3.63 -18.64 -3.37
N GLU A 21 2.43 -18.08 -3.33
CA GLU A 21 2.08 -16.91 -4.11
C GLU A 21 2.60 -15.63 -3.46
N ALA A 22 3.06 -14.71 -4.29
CA ALA A 22 3.52 -13.40 -3.88
C ALA A 22 3.18 -12.36 -4.95
N ILE A 23 2.95 -11.14 -4.50
CA ILE A 23 2.74 -10.00 -5.38
C ILE A 23 4.04 -9.20 -5.40
N LEU A 24 4.58 -8.98 -6.58
CA LEU A 24 5.79 -8.20 -6.77
C LEU A 24 5.44 -6.88 -7.45
N THR A 25 6.06 -5.81 -6.97
CA THR A 25 5.96 -4.50 -7.59
C THR A 25 7.33 -3.96 -7.92
N GLY A 26 7.41 -3.20 -9.02
CA GLY A 26 8.63 -2.56 -9.47
C GLY A 26 8.43 -1.92 -10.84
N ARG A 27 9.15 -0.86 -11.11
CA ARG A 27 9.01 -0.13 -12.37
C ARG A 27 9.39 -1.02 -13.56
N GLY A 28 8.44 -1.23 -14.47
CA GLY A 28 8.63 -2.04 -15.67
C GLY A 28 8.68 -3.56 -15.42
N LEU A 29 8.42 -4.03 -14.20
CA LEU A 29 8.52 -5.43 -13.82
C LEU A 29 7.62 -6.36 -14.66
N GLY A 30 6.43 -5.88 -15.03
CA GLY A 30 5.46 -6.60 -15.87
C GLY A 30 5.51 -6.20 -17.35
N PHE A 31 6.36 -5.22 -17.72
CA PHE A 31 6.39 -4.70 -19.09
C PHE A 31 6.85 -5.78 -20.08
N GLN A 32 6.04 -6.05 -21.11
CA GLN A 32 6.26 -7.10 -22.11
C GLN A 32 6.45 -8.51 -21.54
N ARG A 33 6.01 -8.75 -20.30
CA ARG A 33 6.05 -10.07 -19.66
C ARG A 33 4.73 -10.80 -19.82
N ARG A 34 4.81 -12.14 -19.68
CA ARG A 34 3.66 -13.05 -19.76
C ARG A 34 3.70 -14.09 -18.65
N ALA A 35 2.54 -14.68 -18.35
CA ALA A 35 2.48 -15.83 -17.45
C ALA A 35 3.39 -16.97 -17.95
N GLY A 36 4.01 -17.67 -17.01
CA GLY A 36 4.98 -18.74 -17.26
C GLY A 36 6.43 -18.28 -17.43
N GLN A 37 6.70 -16.98 -17.54
CA GLN A 37 8.07 -16.45 -17.60
C GLN A 37 8.66 -16.21 -16.22
N ASP A 38 9.97 -16.22 -16.14
CA ASP A 38 10.69 -15.82 -14.94
C ASP A 38 10.68 -14.30 -14.74
N VAL A 39 10.66 -13.93 -13.46
CA VAL A 39 10.76 -12.53 -13.04
C VAL A 39 12.20 -12.06 -13.13
N ASP A 40 12.40 -10.85 -13.62
CA ASP A 40 13.67 -10.14 -13.50
C ASP A 40 13.83 -9.60 -12.07
N ALA A 41 14.66 -10.27 -11.27
CA ALA A 41 14.87 -9.93 -9.87
C ALA A 41 15.41 -8.52 -9.65
N SER A 42 16.13 -7.95 -10.64
CA SER A 42 16.71 -6.60 -10.56
C SER A 42 15.65 -5.49 -10.57
N LEU A 43 14.46 -5.80 -11.09
CA LEU A 43 13.34 -4.86 -11.18
C LEU A 43 12.41 -4.92 -9.96
N ILE A 44 12.62 -5.86 -9.04
CA ILE A 44 11.76 -6.02 -7.86
C ILE A 44 12.04 -4.90 -6.86
N ALA A 45 11.08 -4.02 -6.67
CA ALA A 45 11.13 -2.99 -5.64
C ALA A 45 10.53 -3.49 -4.31
N ARG A 46 9.42 -4.24 -4.35
CA ARG A 46 8.72 -4.76 -3.18
C ARG A 46 8.10 -6.13 -3.43
N ARG A 47 7.95 -6.88 -2.33
CA ARG A 47 7.26 -8.17 -2.30
C ARG A 47 6.21 -8.15 -1.19
N TYR A 48 4.98 -8.52 -1.53
CA TYR A 48 3.87 -8.70 -0.61
C TYR A 48 3.49 -10.18 -0.59
N ILE A 49 3.32 -10.73 0.60
CA ILE A 49 2.84 -12.11 0.77
C ILE A 49 1.41 -12.00 1.30
N PRO A 50 0.39 -12.26 0.47
CA PRO A 50 -0.99 -12.24 0.90
C PRO A 50 -1.25 -13.42 1.86
N VAL A 51 -2.09 -13.19 2.85
CA VAL A 51 -2.55 -14.26 3.76
C VAL A 51 -3.66 -15.04 3.10
N ASP A 52 -4.55 -14.34 2.40
CA ASP A 52 -5.70 -14.88 1.70
C ASP A 52 -5.80 -14.27 0.29
N ASN A 53 -6.49 -14.93 -0.62
CA ASN A 53 -6.84 -14.47 -1.96
C ASN A 53 -5.83 -13.53 -2.64
N ALA A 54 -4.71 -14.09 -3.06
CA ALA A 54 -3.61 -13.34 -3.68
C ALA A 54 -4.05 -12.54 -4.93
N GLU A 55 -5.02 -13.04 -5.69
CA GLU A 55 -5.52 -12.34 -6.88
C GLU A 55 -6.24 -11.03 -6.52
N SER A 56 -7.15 -11.06 -5.54
CA SER A 56 -7.86 -9.84 -5.11
C SER A 56 -6.89 -8.81 -4.55
N VAL A 57 -5.93 -9.23 -3.74
CA VAL A 57 -4.90 -8.33 -3.20
C VAL A 57 -4.04 -7.75 -4.32
N ALA A 58 -3.69 -8.56 -5.32
CA ALA A 58 -2.92 -8.11 -6.48
C ALA A 58 -3.69 -7.07 -7.31
N GLU A 59 -5.01 -7.24 -7.48
CA GLU A 59 -5.87 -6.27 -8.18
C GLU A 59 -5.96 -4.94 -7.43
N VAL A 60 -6.11 -4.96 -6.10
CA VAL A 60 -6.06 -3.74 -5.27
C VAL A 60 -4.73 -3.00 -5.47
N ILE A 61 -3.61 -3.70 -5.33
CA ILE A 61 -2.27 -3.10 -5.51
C ILE A 61 -2.10 -2.58 -6.94
N ALA A 62 -2.55 -3.31 -7.96
CA ALA A 62 -2.42 -2.92 -9.35
C ALA A 62 -3.29 -1.71 -9.72
N GLY A 63 -4.37 -1.47 -9.00
CA GLY A 63 -5.24 -0.29 -9.17
C GLY A 63 -4.64 1.01 -8.63
N ILE A 64 -3.53 0.94 -7.89
CA ILE A 64 -2.91 2.11 -7.26
C ILE A 64 -1.65 2.51 -8.04
N PRO A 65 -1.48 3.80 -8.40
CA PRO A 65 -0.25 4.27 -9.05
C PRO A 65 0.99 3.91 -8.22
N LEU A 66 2.04 3.40 -8.87
CA LEU A 66 3.24 2.89 -8.20
C LEU A 66 3.90 3.93 -7.29
N GLU A 67 3.92 5.19 -7.72
CA GLU A 67 4.47 6.31 -6.95
C GLU A 67 3.68 6.54 -5.66
N ARG A 68 2.35 6.46 -5.73
CA ARG A 68 1.45 6.60 -4.57
C ARG A 68 1.62 5.42 -3.60
N LEU A 69 1.61 4.20 -4.12
CA LEU A 69 1.88 2.98 -3.34
C LEU A 69 3.20 3.11 -2.57
N THR A 70 4.28 3.49 -3.26
CA THR A 70 5.61 3.63 -2.67
C THR A 70 5.67 4.74 -1.61
N LEU A 71 4.98 5.84 -1.83
CA LEU A 71 4.91 6.95 -0.88
C LEU A 71 4.19 6.54 0.41
N ILE A 72 2.98 5.99 0.28
CA ILE A 72 2.17 5.57 1.44
C ILE A 72 2.93 4.51 2.25
N GLU A 73 3.48 3.50 1.59
CA GLU A 73 4.26 2.46 2.24
C GLU A 73 5.45 3.02 3.01
N ARG A 74 6.19 3.95 2.41
CA ARG A 74 7.36 4.58 3.04
C ARG A 74 6.98 5.35 4.31
N VAL A 75 5.92 6.17 4.23
CA VAL A 75 5.43 6.97 5.35
C VAL A 75 4.95 6.06 6.47
N PHE A 76 4.14 5.04 6.15
CA PHE A 76 3.61 4.11 7.13
C PHE A 76 4.71 3.28 7.82
N ARG A 77 5.66 2.74 7.06
CA ARG A 77 6.78 1.98 7.64
C ARG A 77 7.67 2.82 8.54
N ARG A 78 7.79 4.12 8.27
CA ARG A 78 8.51 5.03 9.14
C ARG A 78 7.79 5.19 10.49
N ALA A 79 6.50 5.48 10.47
CA ALA A 79 5.69 5.61 11.68
C ALA A 79 5.69 4.30 12.52
N ALA A 80 5.54 3.15 11.87
CA ALA A 80 5.58 1.85 12.53
C ALA A 80 6.93 1.57 13.22
N ARG A 81 8.05 2.00 12.63
CA ARG A 81 9.36 1.90 13.28
C ARG A 81 9.48 2.79 14.52
N GLU A 82 8.87 3.98 14.51
CA GLU A 82 8.84 4.86 15.67
C GLU A 82 8.04 4.23 16.82
N LEU A 83 6.98 3.46 16.53
CA LEU A 83 6.23 2.68 17.52
C LEU A 83 6.94 1.36 17.94
N GLY A 84 8.07 1.02 17.33
CA GLY A 84 8.77 -0.23 17.60
C GLY A 84 8.02 -1.48 17.16
N THR A 85 7.06 -1.37 16.24
CA THR A 85 6.22 -2.48 15.78
C THR A 85 6.65 -3.00 14.42
N GLY A 86 6.61 -4.34 14.26
CA GLY A 86 6.69 -4.98 12.94
C GLY A 86 5.37 -4.82 12.19
N VAL A 87 5.44 -4.59 10.88
CA VAL A 87 4.24 -4.42 10.06
C VAL A 87 4.10 -5.56 9.06
N PRO A 88 3.08 -6.40 9.20
CA PRO A 88 2.73 -7.43 8.21
C PRO A 88 2.39 -6.80 6.84
N SER A 89 2.65 -7.54 5.76
CA SER A 89 2.31 -7.09 4.41
C SER A 89 0.81 -6.82 4.22
N SER A 90 -0.05 -7.60 4.89
CA SER A 90 -1.50 -7.40 4.88
C SER A 90 -1.92 -6.05 5.45
N THR A 91 -1.30 -5.62 6.55
CA THR A 91 -1.55 -4.30 7.14
C THR A 91 -1.13 -3.17 6.20
N ILE A 92 0.02 -3.31 5.53
CA ILE A 92 0.47 -2.32 4.54
C ILE A 92 -0.53 -2.21 3.40
N VAL A 93 -1.00 -3.33 2.85
CA VAL A 93 -1.99 -3.32 1.77
C VAL A 93 -3.28 -2.64 2.22
N ALA A 94 -3.77 -2.96 3.42
CA ALA A 94 -4.98 -2.34 3.96
C ALA A 94 -4.84 -0.82 4.13
N VAL A 95 -3.71 -0.34 4.66
CA VAL A 95 -3.44 1.10 4.80
C VAL A 95 -3.32 1.79 3.45
N VAL A 96 -2.61 1.17 2.50
CA VAL A 96 -2.46 1.74 1.15
C VAL A 96 -3.80 1.86 0.45
N ASP A 97 -4.64 0.84 0.54
CA ASP A 97 -6.00 0.84 -0.03
C ASP A 97 -6.88 1.90 0.65
N HIS A 98 -6.87 1.96 1.99
CA HIS A 98 -7.61 2.98 2.76
C HIS A 98 -7.23 4.40 2.34
N VAL A 99 -5.93 4.72 2.32
CA VAL A 99 -5.44 6.05 1.93
C VAL A 99 -5.79 6.36 0.48
N ASN A 100 -5.67 5.38 -0.43
CA ASN A 100 -6.05 5.57 -1.82
C ASN A 100 -7.54 5.88 -1.98
N GLN A 101 -8.41 5.17 -1.26
CA GLN A 101 -9.85 5.43 -1.25
C GLN A 101 -10.17 6.80 -0.62
N ALA A 102 -9.48 7.19 0.45
CA ALA A 102 -9.63 8.51 1.06
C ALA A 102 -9.30 9.63 0.06
N MET A 103 -8.22 9.50 -0.69
CA MET A 103 -7.86 10.45 -1.75
C MET A 103 -8.93 10.55 -2.85
N GLU A 104 -9.52 9.43 -3.24
CA GLU A 104 -10.60 9.43 -4.23
C GLU A 104 -11.87 10.09 -3.67
N ARG A 105 -12.23 9.87 -2.40
CA ARG A 105 -13.35 10.57 -1.73
C ARG A 105 -13.14 12.08 -1.74
N VAL A 106 -11.96 12.53 -1.35
CA VAL A 106 -11.63 13.98 -1.34
C VAL A 106 -11.74 14.59 -2.74
N ARG A 107 -11.26 13.91 -3.78
CA ARG A 107 -11.40 14.36 -5.17
C ARG A 107 -12.84 14.49 -5.61
N GLN A 108 -13.72 13.64 -5.08
CA GLN A 108 -15.16 13.68 -5.34
C GLN A 108 -15.90 14.70 -4.46
N GLY A 109 -15.20 15.45 -3.60
CA GLY A 109 -15.79 16.41 -2.66
C GLY A 109 -16.60 15.77 -1.53
N LEU A 110 -16.39 14.47 -1.26
CA LEU A 110 -17.06 13.76 -0.18
C LEU A 110 -16.38 14.11 1.15
N VAL A 111 -17.17 14.61 2.09
CA VAL A 111 -16.73 14.92 3.46
C VAL A 111 -17.10 13.74 4.36
N MET A 112 -16.11 13.26 5.13
CA MET A 112 -16.30 12.25 6.16
C MET A 112 -16.36 12.90 7.53
N ASP A 113 -17.15 12.34 8.42
CA ASP A 113 -17.14 12.66 9.84
C ASP A 113 -16.30 11.62 10.61
N TYR A 114 -15.50 12.09 11.56
CA TYR A 114 -14.58 11.25 12.36
C TYR A 114 -14.94 11.33 13.85
N PRO A 115 -16.07 10.77 14.26
CA PRO A 115 -16.60 10.94 15.62
C PRO A 115 -15.71 10.33 16.71
N LEU A 116 -14.90 9.33 16.37
CA LEU A 116 -14.03 8.64 17.33
C LEU A 116 -12.65 9.32 17.53
N ARG A 117 -12.39 10.44 16.87
CA ARG A 117 -11.08 11.12 17.00
C ARG A 117 -10.77 11.56 18.43
N ALA A 118 -11.75 12.05 19.16
CA ALA A 118 -11.58 12.46 20.55
C ALA A 118 -11.26 11.27 21.46
N GLU A 119 -11.91 10.13 21.22
CA GLU A 119 -11.66 8.88 21.96
C GLU A 119 -10.25 8.32 21.62
N ALA A 120 -9.88 8.32 20.35
CA ALA A 120 -8.54 7.91 19.92
C ALA A 120 -7.45 8.80 20.56
N ALA A 121 -7.67 10.11 20.66
CA ALA A 121 -6.73 11.03 21.33
C ALA A 121 -6.56 10.72 22.82
N HIS A 122 -7.58 10.18 23.46
CA HIS A 122 -7.53 9.81 24.87
C HIS A 122 -6.87 8.45 25.08
N LEU A 123 -7.21 7.45 24.26
CA LEU A 123 -6.80 6.06 24.45
C LEU A 123 -5.44 5.75 23.75
N HIS A 124 -5.14 6.40 22.65
CA HIS A 124 -3.99 6.12 21.77
C HIS A 124 -3.31 7.42 21.32
N PRO A 125 -2.81 8.27 22.24
CA PRO A 125 -2.28 9.59 21.90
C PRO A 125 -1.02 9.53 21.03
N GLU A 126 -0.16 8.54 21.22
CA GLU A 126 1.06 8.40 20.42
C GLU A 126 0.76 7.93 18.99
N GLU A 127 -0.11 6.95 18.85
CA GLU A 127 -0.56 6.44 17.55
C GLU A 127 -1.28 7.55 16.76
N LEU A 128 -2.15 8.32 17.43
CA LEU A 128 -2.84 9.44 16.78
C LEU A 128 -1.85 10.52 16.32
N ARG A 129 -0.89 10.89 17.15
CA ARG A 129 0.15 11.85 16.77
C ARG A 129 0.93 11.39 15.54
N LEU A 130 1.28 10.11 15.48
CA LEU A 130 1.98 9.54 14.33
C LEU A 130 1.10 9.49 13.08
N ALA A 131 -0.19 9.15 13.23
CA ALA A 131 -1.14 9.16 12.13
C ALA A 131 -1.31 10.57 11.55
N GLU A 132 -1.46 11.59 12.39
CA GLU A 132 -1.51 12.98 11.96
C GLU A 132 -0.23 13.41 11.21
N ALA A 133 0.94 13.04 11.71
CA ALA A 133 2.21 13.31 11.05
C ALA A 133 2.33 12.56 9.71
N MET A 134 1.73 11.37 9.58
CA MET A 134 1.64 10.65 8.30
C MET A 134 0.76 11.41 7.30
N VAL A 135 -0.42 11.86 7.71
CA VAL A 135 -1.32 12.66 6.87
C VAL A 135 -0.63 13.93 6.38
N GLU A 136 0.09 14.65 7.26
CA GLU A 136 0.88 15.83 6.89
C GLU A 136 1.95 15.50 5.83
N GLN A 137 2.69 14.40 6.01
CA GLN A 137 3.70 13.98 5.03
C GLN A 137 3.10 13.58 3.68
N LEU A 138 1.94 12.92 3.68
CA LEU A 138 1.21 12.58 2.47
C LEU A 138 0.73 13.84 1.75
N ASN A 139 0.14 14.78 2.49
CA ASN A 139 -0.36 16.06 1.97
C ASN A 139 0.77 16.93 1.39
N ALA A 140 1.94 16.92 2.00
CA ALA A 140 3.10 17.66 1.49
C ALA A 140 3.65 17.09 0.15
N ALA A 141 3.37 15.82 -0.14
CA ALA A 141 3.89 15.12 -1.32
C ALA A 141 2.85 14.95 -2.45
N GLN A 142 1.61 15.38 -2.25
CA GLN A 142 0.51 15.19 -3.20
C GLN A 142 -0.39 16.43 -3.31
N GLU A 143 -1.10 16.53 -4.44
CA GLU A 143 -2.05 17.63 -4.67
C GLU A 143 -3.33 17.50 -3.84
N VAL A 144 -3.75 16.26 -3.57
CA VAL A 144 -4.95 15.97 -2.78
C VAL A 144 -4.64 16.12 -1.30
N GLN A 145 -5.41 16.97 -0.62
CA GLN A 145 -5.25 17.23 0.82
C GLN A 145 -6.21 16.36 1.61
N LEU A 146 -5.67 15.33 2.27
CA LEU A 146 -6.42 14.48 3.18
C LEU A 146 -6.79 15.25 4.44
N PRO A 147 -8.02 15.07 4.99
CA PRO A 147 -8.39 15.60 6.30
C PRO A 147 -7.55 14.97 7.41
N ALA A 148 -7.34 15.69 8.50
CA ALA A 148 -6.56 15.22 9.65
C ALA A 148 -7.18 13.99 10.38
N GLY A 149 -8.43 13.64 10.05
CA GLY A 149 -9.12 12.51 10.65
C GLY A 149 -8.97 11.17 9.91
N GLU A 150 -8.37 11.17 8.71
CA GLU A 150 -8.21 9.94 7.90
C GLU A 150 -7.22 8.94 8.49
#